data_77a5e528f4f887a65cd997e73428c9c2
#
_entry.id   77a5e528f4f887a65cd997e73428c9c2
#
_cell.length_a   1.000
_cell.length_b   1.000
_cell.length_c   1.000
_cell.angle_alpha   90.00
_cell.angle_beta   90.00
_cell.angle_gamma   90.00
#
_symmetry.space_group_name_H-M   'P 1'
#
loop_
_entity.id
_entity.type
_entity.pdbx_description
1 polymer ?
#
loop_
_entity_poly.entity_id
_entity_poly.type
_entity_poly.pdbx_seq_one_letter_code
_entity_poly.pdbx_strand_id
1 'polypeptide(L)'
;MSDRLYDDAMYRFDKPEQSYWEATKGQTSLEVQRLTANKVCDVAVIGAGYTGLSAAYHLCKEHDLDVHVLEAGHIGWGASGRNGGFCSIGGHKLDDSVMLKRYGLDVTRDYYKSQVEAVELVRDLIVEEEIDSHMIGDGEIDVACSDKGFTQLRDHVDFQSNELGLDAELLTKEELSESYCDFPLQHGGSILRPTFGLHPLQFIRGLA
;
A
#
# COMPACT_ATOMS: atom_id res chain seq x y z
N MET A 1 13.06 -20.76 28.49
CA MET A 1 11.97 -20.25 27.62
C MET A 1 12.50 -19.00 26.96
N SER A 2 12.44 -18.90 25.66
CA SER A 2 12.92 -17.70 24.98
C SER A 2 11.94 -16.57 25.29
N ASP A 3 12.43 -15.43 25.78
CA ASP A 3 11.62 -14.22 26.03
C ASP A 3 11.20 -13.52 24.71
N ARG A 4 11.26 -14.24 23.60
CA ARG A 4 10.91 -13.72 22.28
C ARG A 4 9.40 -13.75 22.07
N LEU A 5 8.84 -12.64 21.61
CA LEU A 5 7.41 -12.47 21.36
C LEU A 5 6.92 -13.25 20.13
N TYR A 6 7.80 -13.48 19.15
CA TYR A 6 7.50 -14.13 17.87
C TYR A 6 8.34 -15.39 17.67
N ASP A 7 7.96 -16.21 16.70
CA ASP A 7 8.74 -17.36 16.25
C ASP A 7 10.18 -16.97 15.88
N ASP A 8 11.13 -17.87 16.11
CA ASP A 8 12.56 -17.62 15.83
C ASP A 8 12.83 -17.25 14.37
N ALA A 9 12.01 -17.71 13.44
CA ALA A 9 12.12 -17.34 12.04
C ALA A 9 11.96 -15.82 11.81
N MET A 10 11.19 -15.14 12.67
CA MET A 10 10.99 -13.69 12.60
C MET A 10 12.21 -12.86 13.01
N TYR A 11 13.25 -13.51 13.52
CA TYR A 11 14.52 -12.89 13.94
C TYR A 11 15.70 -13.28 13.05
N ARG A 12 15.43 -13.92 11.92
CA ARG A 12 16.47 -14.28 10.93
C ARG A 12 16.70 -13.12 9.97
N PHE A 13 17.60 -12.25 10.34
CA PHE A 13 17.94 -11.04 9.55
C PHE A 13 19.12 -11.24 8.59
N ASP A 14 19.75 -12.41 8.60
CA ASP A 14 20.96 -12.73 7.84
C ASP A 14 20.71 -13.04 6.37
N LYS A 15 19.47 -13.38 6.03
CA LYS A 15 19.08 -13.73 4.66
C LYS A 15 17.72 -13.14 4.29
N PRO A 16 17.58 -12.63 3.05
CA PRO A 16 16.28 -12.30 2.52
C PRO A 16 15.42 -13.56 2.35
N GLU A 17 14.13 -13.45 2.59
CA GLU A 17 13.19 -14.54 2.32
C GLU A 17 13.02 -14.74 0.80
N GLN A 18 12.87 -15.99 0.39
CA GLN A 18 12.57 -16.32 -1.00
C GLN A 18 11.13 -15.92 -1.32
N SER A 19 10.96 -14.77 -1.96
CA SER A 19 9.68 -14.26 -2.41
C SER A 19 9.77 -13.85 -3.88
N TYR A 20 8.61 -13.70 -4.53
CA TYR A 20 8.55 -13.14 -5.87
C TYR A 20 9.24 -11.77 -5.95
N TRP A 21 8.98 -10.92 -4.97
CA TRP A 21 9.56 -9.57 -4.89
C TRP A 21 11.08 -9.60 -4.76
N GLU A 22 11.61 -10.51 -3.96
CA GLU A 22 13.07 -10.66 -3.82
C GLU A 22 13.71 -11.19 -5.11
N ALA A 23 13.04 -12.10 -5.81
CA ALA A 23 13.52 -12.66 -7.07
C ALA A 23 13.48 -11.65 -8.24
N THR A 24 12.61 -10.64 -8.17
CA THR A 24 12.35 -9.68 -9.27
C THR A 24 12.76 -8.24 -8.97
N LYS A 25 13.36 -7.96 -7.82
CA LYS A 25 13.71 -6.62 -7.33
C LYS A 25 14.74 -5.84 -8.16
N GLY A 26 15.30 -6.41 -9.21
CA GLY A 26 16.37 -5.77 -9.98
C GLY A 26 17.71 -5.68 -9.22
N GLN A 27 18.65 -4.95 -9.79
CA GLN A 27 20.02 -4.84 -9.27
C GLN A 27 20.34 -3.47 -8.63
N THR A 28 19.36 -2.76 -8.10
CA THR A 28 19.62 -1.49 -7.40
C THR A 28 20.53 -1.74 -6.19
N SER A 29 21.77 -1.27 -6.24
CA SER A 29 22.68 -1.34 -5.10
C SER A 29 22.42 -0.15 -4.18
N LEU A 30 21.93 -0.43 -2.98
CA LEU A 30 21.88 0.58 -1.91
C LEU A 30 23.19 0.49 -1.11
N GLU A 31 23.85 1.62 -0.92
CA GLU A 31 25.01 1.70 -0.04
C GLU A 31 24.54 1.74 1.42
N VAL A 32 24.52 0.57 2.04
CA VAL A 32 24.16 0.44 3.45
C VAL A 32 25.42 0.25 4.28
N GLN A 33 25.63 1.10 5.26
CA GLN A 33 26.76 1.02 6.18
C GLN A 33 26.36 0.37 7.51
N ARG A 34 27.19 -0.53 8.02
CA ARG A 34 27.02 -1.04 9.38
C ARG A 34 27.33 0.06 10.41
N LEU A 35 26.48 0.17 11.42
CA LEU A 35 26.76 1.00 12.59
C LEU A 35 27.86 0.32 13.43
N THR A 36 29.08 0.84 13.38
CA THR A 36 30.24 0.27 14.08
C THR A 36 30.75 1.14 15.23
N ALA A 37 30.20 2.34 15.40
CA ALA A 37 30.57 3.30 16.44
C ALA A 37 29.35 4.14 16.86
N ASN A 38 29.48 4.82 18.00
CA ASN A 38 28.48 5.81 18.41
C ASN A 38 28.43 6.94 17.40
N LYS A 39 27.23 7.31 17.00
CA LYS A 39 26.94 8.48 16.14
C LYS A 39 25.94 9.40 16.84
N VAL A 40 25.97 10.65 16.47
CA VAL A 40 25.03 11.68 16.91
C VAL A 40 24.27 12.13 15.66
N CYS A 41 22.98 12.27 15.78
CA CYS A 41 22.08 12.77 14.74
C CYS A 41 20.91 13.49 15.40
N ASP A 42 20.14 14.24 14.63
CA ASP A 42 18.92 14.91 15.14
C ASP A 42 17.82 13.89 15.43
N VAL A 43 17.63 12.92 14.54
CA VAL A 43 16.60 11.89 14.67
C VAL A 43 17.16 10.50 14.32
N ALA A 44 16.93 9.52 15.17
CA ALA A 44 17.19 8.11 14.89
C ALA A 44 15.88 7.36 14.67
N VAL A 45 15.69 6.82 13.49
CA VAL A 45 14.52 6.01 13.10
C VAL A 45 14.87 4.54 13.17
N ILE A 46 14.07 3.75 13.87
CA ILE A 46 14.28 2.30 14.02
C ILE A 46 13.36 1.54 13.07
N GLY A 47 13.95 0.87 12.11
CA GLY A 47 13.29 0.07 11.09
C GLY A 47 13.16 0.77 9.74
N ALA A 48 13.63 0.12 8.67
CA ALA A 48 13.54 0.57 7.28
C ALA A 48 12.33 -0.06 6.56
N GLY A 49 11.15 0.02 7.19
CA GLY A 49 9.85 -0.23 6.59
C GLY A 49 9.23 1.06 6.06
N TYR A 50 8.03 1.00 5.45
CA TYR A 50 7.33 2.16 4.90
C TYR A 50 7.24 3.31 5.92
N THR A 51 6.80 3.03 7.14
CA THR A 51 6.64 4.06 8.18
C THR A 51 7.95 4.75 8.50
N GLY A 52 9.02 3.97 8.71
CA GLY A 52 10.33 4.54 9.08
C GLY A 52 10.97 5.33 7.96
N LEU A 53 10.97 4.80 6.74
CA LEU A 53 11.53 5.50 5.59
C LEU A 53 10.71 6.72 5.19
N SER A 54 9.38 6.65 5.22
CA SER A 54 8.53 7.83 5.00
C SER A 54 8.80 8.92 6.03
N ALA A 55 8.88 8.56 7.32
CA ALA A 55 9.22 9.53 8.36
C ALA A 55 10.61 10.16 8.13
N ALA A 56 11.62 9.34 7.83
CA ALA A 56 12.97 9.84 7.56
C ALA A 56 13.00 10.77 6.34
N TYR A 57 12.36 10.37 5.24
CA TYR A 57 12.26 11.16 4.02
C TYR A 57 11.70 12.56 4.28
N HIS A 58 10.51 12.63 4.91
CA HIS A 58 9.87 13.92 5.17
C HIS A 58 10.67 14.78 6.19
N LEU A 59 11.26 14.17 7.20
CA LEU A 59 12.11 14.88 8.15
C LEU A 59 13.36 15.49 7.47
N CYS A 60 14.00 14.77 6.56
CA CYS A 60 15.11 15.31 5.79
C CYS A 60 14.64 16.38 4.79
N LYS A 61 13.59 16.08 3.98
CA LYS A 61 13.18 16.93 2.86
C LYS A 61 12.52 18.24 3.33
N GLU A 62 11.69 18.19 4.38
CA GLU A 62 10.89 19.33 4.82
C GLU A 62 11.54 20.12 5.97
N HIS A 63 12.40 19.46 6.76
CA HIS A 63 12.94 20.06 7.97
C HIS A 63 14.48 20.15 8.01
N ASP A 64 15.16 19.67 6.97
CA ASP A 64 16.63 19.68 6.85
C ASP A 64 17.35 19.07 8.08
N LEU A 65 16.76 17.98 8.63
CA LEU A 65 17.29 17.28 9.80
C LEU A 65 18.30 16.19 9.39
N ASP A 66 19.32 15.98 10.22
CA ASP A 66 20.21 14.82 10.12
C ASP A 66 19.50 13.57 10.67
N VAL A 67 19.00 12.72 9.78
CA VAL A 67 18.22 11.54 10.13
C VAL A 67 18.98 10.26 9.81
N HIS A 68 19.11 9.38 10.81
CA HIS A 68 19.70 8.05 10.63
C HIS A 68 18.63 6.96 10.76
N VAL A 69 18.47 6.15 9.72
CA VAL A 69 17.59 4.97 9.75
C VAL A 69 18.41 3.74 10.11
N LEU A 70 18.01 3.03 11.17
CA LEU A 70 18.65 1.82 11.67
C LEU A 70 17.77 0.60 11.39
N GLU A 71 18.27 -0.36 10.60
CA GLU A 71 17.58 -1.58 10.23
C GLU A 71 18.34 -2.82 10.73
N ALA A 72 17.61 -3.75 11.34
CA ALA A 72 18.21 -4.97 11.88
C ALA A 72 18.57 -6.00 10.80
N GLY A 73 17.83 -5.99 9.70
CA GLY A 73 18.02 -6.90 8.57
C GLY A 73 18.47 -6.17 7.31
N HIS A 74 17.59 -6.09 6.35
CA HIS A 74 17.78 -5.33 5.11
C HIS A 74 16.52 -4.51 4.83
N ILE A 75 16.65 -3.46 4.04
CA ILE A 75 15.56 -2.56 3.71
C ILE A 75 14.38 -3.35 3.15
N GLY A 76 13.21 -3.15 3.75
CA GLY A 76 12.00 -3.87 3.36
C GLY A 76 11.94 -5.34 3.81
N TRP A 77 12.81 -5.77 4.75
CA TRP A 77 12.79 -7.15 5.27
C TRP A 77 11.42 -7.56 5.84
N GLY A 78 10.71 -6.64 6.47
CA GLY A 78 9.40 -6.87 7.08
C GLY A 78 8.25 -6.89 6.07
N ALA A 79 7.04 -6.57 6.54
CA ALA A 79 5.81 -6.55 5.74
C ALA A 79 5.87 -5.60 4.54
N SER A 80 6.66 -4.53 4.62
CA SER A 80 6.79 -3.52 3.57
C SER A 80 7.38 -4.07 2.26
N GLY A 81 8.26 -5.08 2.34
CA GLY A 81 8.81 -5.73 1.15
C GLY A 81 8.12 -7.04 0.76
N ARG A 82 7.02 -7.43 1.46
CA ARG A 82 6.37 -8.75 1.32
C ARG A 82 4.86 -8.70 1.18
N ASN A 83 4.28 -7.51 1.09
CA ASN A 83 2.84 -7.35 0.90
C ASN A 83 2.42 -7.68 -0.53
N GLY A 84 1.12 -7.60 -0.83
CA GLY A 84 0.57 -7.94 -2.14
C GLY A 84 0.90 -6.95 -3.26
N GLY A 85 1.46 -5.79 -2.94
CA GLY A 85 1.79 -4.75 -3.92
C GLY A 85 0.57 -3.95 -4.40
N PHE A 86 -0.52 -3.96 -3.63
CA PHE A 86 -1.70 -3.15 -3.93
C PHE A 86 -1.64 -1.84 -3.13
N CYS A 87 -1.64 -0.72 -3.84
CA CYS A 87 -1.86 0.61 -3.28
C CYS A 87 -3.34 0.94 -3.46
N SER A 88 -4.14 0.57 -2.45
CA SER A 88 -5.61 0.56 -2.53
C SER A 88 -6.25 1.35 -1.42
N ILE A 89 -7.48 1.81 -1.68
CA ILE A 89 -8.37 2.45 -0.71
C ILE A 89 -9.10 1.36 0.10
N GLY A 90 -9.32 1.56 1.40
CA GLY A 90 -10.18 0.69 2.20
C GLY A 90 -9.50 -0.41 3.00
N GLY A 91 -8.25 -0.25 3.42
CA GLY A 91 -7.48 -1.23 4.21
C GLY A 91 -8.00 -1.52 5.64
N HIS A 92 -9.26 -1.28 5.94
CA HIS A 92 -9.89 -1.47 7.24
C HIS A 92 -10.64 -2.82 7.34
N LYS A 93 -10.87 -3.25 8.59
CA LYS A 93 -11.60 -4.50 8.89
C LYS A 93 -13.08 -4.29 9.26
N LEU A 94 -13.51 -3.04 9.40
CA LEU A 94 -14.88 -2.71 9.76
C LEU A 94 -15.69 -2.53 8.49
N ASP A 95 -16.88 -3.11 8.45
CA ASP A 95 -17.84 -2.82 7.39
C ASP A 95 -18.28 -1.34 7.45
N ASP A 96 -18.57 -0.74 6.30
CA ASP A 96 -19.02 0.66 6.20
C ASP A 96 -20.22 0.96 7.10
N SER A 97 -21.19 0.03 7.16
CA SER A 97 -22.35 0.14 8.04
C SER A 97 -21.99 0.25 9.53
N VAL A 98 -20.90 -0.43 9.93
CA VAL A 98 -20.37 -0.36 11.31
C VAL A 98 -19.64 0.96 11.53
N MET A 99 -18.89 1.43 10.55
CA MET A 99 -18.20 2.73 10.61
C MET A 99 -19.21 3.87 10.73
N LEU A 100 -20.21 3.89 9.87
CA LEU A 100 -21.31 4.87 9.89
C LEU A 100 -22.03 4.88 11.24
N LYS A 101 -22.39 3.71 11.76
CA LYS A 101 -23.07 3.59 13.04
C LYS A 101 -22.22 4.06 14.22
N ARG A 102 -20.91 3.80 14.17
CA ARG A 102 -20.00 4.09 15.30
C ARG A 102 -19.47 5.51 15.28
N TYR A 103 -19.16 6.03 14.11
CA TYR A 103 -18.44 7.29 13.96
C TYR A 103 -19.23 8.38 13.20
N GLY A 104 -20.31 8.02 12.53
CA GLY A 104 -21.09 8.94 11.71
C GLY A 104 -20.51 9.12 10.29
N LEU A 105 -21.29 9.77 9.43
CA LEU A 105 -20.94 9.92 8.01
C LEU A 105 -19.71 10.82 7.79
N ASP A 106 -19.63 11.95 8.49
CA ASP A 106 -18.55 12.91 8.30
C ASP A 106 -17.17 12.30 8.64
N VAL A 107 -17.06 11.61 9.79
CA VAL A 107 -15.81 10.93 10.17
C VAL A 107 -15.48 9.79 9.21
N THR A 108 -16.50 9.10 8.70
CA THR A 108 -16.29 8.03 7.69
C THR A 108 -15.78 8.63 6.38
N ARG A 109 -16.33 9.75 5.92
CA ARG A 109 -15.82 10.49 4.75
C ARG A 109 -14.38 10.95 4.92
N ASP A 110 -14.06 11.56 6.07
CA ASP A 110 -12.70 12.02 6.37
C ASP A 110 -11.70 10.86 6.37
N TYR A 111 -12.11 9.69 6.89
CA TYR A 111 -11.29 8.49 6.83
C TYR A 111 -11.01 8.07 5.38
N TYR A 112 -12.05 7.97 4.53
CA TYR A 112 -11.85 7.60 3.12
C TYR A 112 -11.06 8.65 2.34
N LYS A 113 -11.28 9.93 2.61
CA LYS A 113 -10.46 11.00 2.05
C LYS A 113 -8.98 10.82 2.38
N SER A 114 -8.65 10.50 3.64
CA SER A 114 -7.27 10.23 4.04
C SER A 114 -6.66 9.01 3.34
N GLN A 115 -7.48 8.00 2.98
CA GLN A 115 -7.03 6.86 2.20
C GLN A 115 -6.70 7.25 0.74
N VAL A 116 -7.55 8.07 0.11
CA VAL A 116 -7.29 8.62 -1.23
C VAL A 116 -5.99 9.43 -1.22
N GLU A 117 -5.86 10.37 -0.27
CA GLU A 117 -4.65 11.20 -0.11
C GLU A 117 -3.39 10.34 0.10
N ALA A 118 -3.49 9.23 0.83
CA ALA A 118 -2.37 8.30 1.03
C ALA A 118 -1.97 7.57 -0.26
N VAL A 119 -2.93 7.17 -1.09
CA VAL A 119 -2.66 6.55 -2.40
C VAL A 119 -2.01 7.55 -3.34
N GLU A 120 -2.52 8.78 -3.38
CA GLU A 120 -1.95 9.86 -4.19
C GLU A 120 -0.53 10.21 -3.73
N LEU A 121 -0.28 10.32 -2.42
CA LEU A 121 1.06 10.54 -1.89
C LEU A 121 2.07 9.48 -2.36
N VAL A 122 1.69 8.20 -2.37
CA VAL A 122 2.56 7.14 -2.88
C VAL A 122 2.84 7.31 -4.37
N ARG A 123 1.83 7.69 -5.16
CA ARG A 123 1.98 7.98 -6.59
C ARG A 123 2.93 9.15 -6.83
N ASP A 124 2.74 10.24 -6.08
CA ASP A 124 3.57 11.44 -6.17
C ASP A 124 5.03 11.14 -5.82
N LEU A 125 5.28 10.40 -4.74
CA LEU A 125 6.63 9.97 -4.36
C LEU A 125 7.31 9.13 -5.45
N ILE A 126 6.57 8.22 -6.10
CA ILE A 126 7.09 7.41 -7.20
C ILE A 126 7.54 8.30 -8.36
N VAL A 127 6.73 9.31 -8.69
CA VAL A 127 7.01 10.23 -9.80
C VAL A 127 8.12 11.23 -9.44
N GLU A 128 8.03 11.88 -8.29
CA GLU A 128 8.97 12.93 -7.86
C GLU A 128 10.38 12.39 -7.63
N GLU A 129 10.51 11.20 -7.05
CA GLU A 129 11.78 10.57 -6.74
C GLU A 129 12.23 9.55 -7.83
N GLU A 130 11.52 9.54 -8.98
CA GLU A 130 11.84 8.67 -10.13
C GLU A 130 12.00 7.19 -9.74
N ILE A 131 11.14 6.70 -8.81
CA ILE A 131 11.23 5.33 -8.29
C ILE A 131 10.70 4.33 -9.32
N ASP A 132 11.57 3.43 -9.79
CA ASP A 132 11.17 2.31 -10.67
C ASP A 132 10.47 1.22 -9.85
N SER A 133 9.22 1.47 -9.49
CA SER A 133 8.38 0.56 -8.70
C SER A 133 7.49 -0.36 -9.55
N HIS A 134 7.64 -0.37 -10.87
CA HIS A 134 6.75 -1.10 -11.78
C HIS A 134 5.27 -0.78 -11.53
N MET A 135 4.96 0.51 -11.33
CA MET A 135 3.58 0.94 -11.13
C MET A 135 2.69 0.52 -12.30
N ILE A 136 1.56 -0.13 -12.02
CA ILE A 136 0.65 -0.67 -13.03
C ILE A 136 -0.81 -0.47 -12.65
N GLY A 137 -1.65 -0.21 -13.65
CA GLY A 137 -3.09 -0.03 -13.50
C GLY A 137 -3.48 1.38 -13.05
N ASP A 138 -4.78 1.63 -13.11
CA ASP A 138 -5.41 2.88 -12.68
C ASP A 138 -6.82 2.58 -12.19
N GLY A 139 -6.92 1.73 -11.20
CA GLY A 139 -8.17 1.31 -10.57
C GLY A 139 -8.10 -0.14 -10.07
N GLU A 140 -8.82 -0.39 -9.00
CA GLU A 140 -9.11 -1.73 -8.48
C GLU A 140 -10.47 -2.18 -8.98
N ILE A 141 -10.53 -3.41 -9.49
CA ILE A 141 -11.75 -3.95 -10.09
C ILE A 141 -12.31 -5.06 -9.21
N ASP A 142 -13.54 -4.86 -8.76
CA ASP A 142 -14.35 -5.89 -8.14
C ASP A 142 -15.29 -6.53 -9.16
N VAL A 143 -15.35 -7.85 -9.18
CA VAL A 143 -16.17 -8.60 -10.14
C VAL A 143 -17.29 -9.34 -9.44
N ALA A 144 -18.52 -9.11 -9.89
CA ALA A 144 -19.68 -9.85 -9.43
C ALA A 144 -19.82 -11.18 -10.18
N CYS A 145 -19.86 -12.29 -9.42
CA CYS A 145 -20.02 -13.64 -9.97
C CYS A 145 -21.49 -14.15 -9.92
N SER A 146 -22.46 -13.26 -9.69
CA SER A 146 -23.89 -13.56 -9.69
C SER A 146 -24.71 -12.29 -9.81
N ASP A 147 -26.00 -12.39 -10.23
CA ASP A 147 -26.94 -11.26 -10.27
C ASP A 147 -27.13 -10.61 -8.89
N LYS A 148 -27.18 -11.42 -7.83
CA LYS A 148 -27.26 -10.91 -6.46
C LYS A 148 -26.01 -10.14 -6.10
N GLY A 149 -24.81 -10.66 -6.44
CA GLY A 149 -23.54 -9.98 -6.21
C GLY A 149 -23.46 -8.66 -6.97
N PHE A 150 -23.92 -8.62 -8.21
CA PHE A 150 -23.97 -7.40 -9.01
C PHE A 150 -24.92 -6.35 -8.42
N THR A 151 -26.09 -6.77 -7.91
CA THR A 151 -27.00 -5.84 -7.21
C THR A 151 -26.34 -5.25 -5.96
N GLN A 152 -25.67 -6.09 -5.15
CA GLN A 152 -24.95 -5.62 -3.96
C GLN A 152 -23.79 -4.67 -4.31
N LEU A 153 -23.07 -4.98 -5.39
CA LEU A 153 -21.98 -4.13 -5.86
C LEU A 153 -22.47 -2.76 -6.34
N ARG A 154 -23.62 -2.71 -7.03
CA ARG A 154 -24.26 -1.45 -7.42
C ARG A 154 -24.60 -0.59 -6.20
N ASP A 155 -25.27 -1.18 -5.21
CA ASP A 155 -25.65 -0.46 -3.99
C ASP A 155 -24.39 0.08 -3.26
N HIS A 156 -23.30 -0.68 -3.31
CA HIS A 156 -22.03 -0.26 -2.73
C HIS A 156 -21.36 0.88 -3.52
N VAL A 157 -21.32 0.80 -4.84
CA VAL A 157 -20.81 1.87 -5.73
C VAL A 157 -21.62 3.16 -5.54
N ASP A 158 -22.96 3.04 -5.49
CA ASP A 158 -23.82 4.19 -5.23
C ASP A 158 -23.50 4.87 -3.89
N PHE A 159 -23.25 4.08 -2.86
CA PHE A 159 -22.84 4.59 -1.55
C PHE A 159 -21.43 5.23 -1.60
N GLN A 160 -20.46 4.57 -2.21
CA GLN A 160 -19.10 5.08 -2.34
C GLN A 160 -19.07 6.42 -3.09
N SER A 161 -19.79 6.53 -4.20
CA SER A 161 -19.79 7.75 -5.03
C SER A 161 -20.61 8.88 -4.39
N ASN A 162 -21.85 8.60 -3.96
CA ASN A 162 -22.77 9.64 -3.52
C ASN A 162 -22.55 10.06 -2.07
N GLU A 163 -22.19 9.11 -1.19
CA GLU A 163 -22.06 9.40 0.22
C GLU A 163 -20.61 9.62 0.65
N LEU A 164 -19.65 8.89 0.09
CA LEU A 164 -18.24 9.02 0.44
C LEU A 164 -17.44 9.93 -0.49
N GLY A 165 -17.99 10.25 -1.68
CA GLY A 165 -17.33 11.09 -2.68
C GLY A 165 -16.14 10.41 -3.35
N LEU A 166 -16.12 9.07 -3.40
CA LEU A 166 -15.07 8.30 -4.06
C LEU A 166 -15.34 8.21 -5.57
N ASP A 167 -14.27 8.09 -6.34
CA ASP A 167 -14.35 7.80 -7.78
C ASP A 167 -14.58 6.30 -7.99
N ALA A 168 -15.82 5.89 -7.79
CA ALA A 168 -16.30 4.52 -7.97
C ALA A 168 -17.32 4.48 -9.13
N GLU A 169 -17.13 3.54 -10.04
CA GLU A 169 -17.94 3.38 -11.26
C GLU A 169 -18.42 1.93 -11.36
N LEU A 170 -19.72 1.76 -11.66
CA LEU A 170 -20.28 0.45 -11.94
C LEU A 170 -20.05 0.09 -13.41
N LEU A 171 -19.57 -1.13 -13.65
CA LEU A 171 -19.31 -1.67 -14.99
C LEU A 171 -20.32 -2.75 -15.33
N THR A 172 -21.02 -2.61 -16.45
CA THR A 172 -21.82 -3.70 -17.01
C THR A 172 -20.93 -4.89 -17.38
N LYS A 173 -21.55 -6.03 -17.63
CA LYS A 173 -20.81 -7.21 -18.10
C LYS A 173 -20.06 -6.94 -19.40
N GLU A 174 -20.68 -6.22 -20.31
CA GLU A 174 -20.12 -5.85 -21.61
C GLU A 174 -18.90 -4.92 -21.44
N GLU A 175 -19.04 -3.84 -20.68
CA GLU A 175 -17.94 -2.89 -20.40
C GLU A 175 -16.76 -3.58 -19.71
N LEU A 176 -17.04 -4.46 -18.73
CA LEU A 176 -16.01 -5.23 -18.05
C LEU A 176 -15.25 -6.16 -19.01
N SER A 177 -15.99 -6.86 -19.91
CA SER A 177 -15.41 -7.78 -20.91
C SER A 177 -14.58 -7.05 -21.96
N GLU A 178 -15.05 -5.88 -22.41
CA GLU A 178 -14.39 -5.15 -23.49
C GLU A 178 -13.11 -4.42 -23.01
N SER A 179 -13.12 -3.93 -21.76
CA SER A 179 -12.09 -3.00 -21.29
C SER A 179 -11.10 -3.60 -20.28
N TYR A 180 -11.49 -4.65 -19.55
CA TYR A 180 -10.70 -5.13 -18.42
C TYR A 180 -10.48 -6.64 -18.40
N CYS A 181 -11.51 -7.43 -18.19
CA CYS A 181 -11.39 -8.87 -18.08
C CYS A 181 -12.67 -9.60 -18.53
N ASP A 182 -12.51 -10.74 -19.17
CA ASP A 182 -13.62 -11.60 -19.59
C ASP A 182 -13.46 -13.00 -19.02
N PHE A 183 -14.47 -13.46 -18.26
CA PHE A 183 -14.54 -14.85 -17.80
C PHE A 183 -15.99 -15.29 -17.56
N PRO A 184 -16.27 -16.62 -17.65
CA PRO A 184 -17.62 -17.16 -17.83
C PRO A 184 -18.64 -16.81 -16.74
N LEU A 185 -18.20 -16.56 -15.51
CA LEU A 185 -19.08 -16.36 -14.36
C LEU A 185 -19.29 -14.89 -13.99
N GLN A 186 -18.83 -13.95 -14.80
CA GLN A 186 -19.02 -12.54 -14.51
C GLN A 186 -20.43 -12.05 -14.85
N HIS A 187 -20.95 -11.19 -13.99
CA HIS A 187 -22.24 -10.50 -14.14
C HIS A 187 -22.07 -8.97 -14.23
N GLY A 188 -20.85 -8.49 -14.33
CA GLY A 188 -20.43 -7.10 -14.28
C GLY A 188 -19.45 -6.86 -13.14
N GLY A 189 -19.10 -5.60 -12.91
CA GLY A 189 -18.08 -5.23 -11.91
C GLY A 189 -18.19 -3.80 -11.46
N SER A 190 -17.19 -3.36 -10.72
CA SER A 190 -16.97 -1.96 -10.43
C SER A 190 -15.48 -1.64 -10.52
N ILE A 191 -15.15 -0.37 -10.71
CA ILE A 191 -13.79 0.13 -10.61
C ILE A 191 -13.73 1.25 -9.58
N LEU A 192 -12.72 1.22 -8.71
CA LEU A 192 -12.45 2.25 -7.70
C LEU A 192 -11.11 2.90 -7.97
N ARG A 193 -11.09 4.23 -8.08
CA ARG A 193 -9.89 5.05 -8.29
C ARG A 193 -9.69 6.05 -7.14
N PRO A 194 -8.47 6.57 -6.93
CA PRO A 194 -7.21 6.14 -7.53
C PRO A 194 -6.66 4.93 -6.79
N THR A 195 -6.37 3.86 -7.51
CA THR A 195 -5.70 2.67 -6.95
C THR A 195 -4.77 2.08 -8.00
N PHE A 196 -3.71 1.40 -7.60
CA PHE A 196 -2.77 0.80 -8.55
C PHE A 196 -1.95 -0.32 -7.91
N GLY A 197 -1.33 -1.14 -8.75
CA GLY A 197 -0.35 -2.13 -8.34
C GLY A 197 1.07 -1.57 -8.40
N LEU A 198 1.94 -2.06 -7.53
CA LEU A 198 3.36 -1.73 -7.56
C LEU A 198 4.23 -2.90 -7.08
N HIS A 199 5.52 -2.84 -7.35
CA HIS A 199 6.50 -3.75 -6.78
C HIS A 199 6.94 -3.21 -5.40
N PRO A 200 6.43 -3.75 -4.27
CA PRO A 200 6.59 -3.14 -2.96
C PRO A 200 8.04 -3.06 -2.49
N LEU A 201 8.86 -4.06 -2.84
CA LEU A 201 10.26 -4.06 -2.47
C LEU A 201 11.09 -3.05 -3.30
N GLN A 202 10.75 -2.83 -4.57
CA GLN A 202 11.40 -1.77 -5.36
C GLN A 202 10.98 -0.38 -4.89
N PHE A 203 9.69 -0.17 -4.60
CA PHE A 203 9.22 1.09 -4.05
C PHE A 203 9.95 1.47 -2.76
N ILE A 204 10.00 0.55 -1.78
CA ILE A 204 10.66 0.85 -0.50
C ILE A 204 12.18 1.05 -0.64
N ARG A 205 12.81 0.36 -1.58
CA ARG A 205 14.24 0.54 -1.87
C ARG A 205 14.53 1.83 -2.63
N GLY A 206 13.58 2.30 -3.45
CA GLY A 206 13.68 3.58 -4.12
C GLY A 206 13.48 4.76 -3.16
N LEU A 207 12.68 4.57 -2.11
CA LEU A 207 12.47 5.58 -1.08
C LEU A 207 13.67 5.70 -0.11
N ALA A 208 14.56 4.71 -0.06
CA ALA A 208 15.72 4.66 0.86
C ALA A 208 16.99 5.24 0.27
#